data_4cd4010ba40bc80f6b0deb80b109a706
#
_entry.id   4cd4010ba40bc80f6b0deb80b109a706
#
_cell.length_a   1.000
_cell.length_b   1.000
_cell.length_c   1.000
_cell.angle_alpha   90.00
_cell.angle_beta   90.00
_cell.angle_gamma   90.00
#
_symmetry.space_group_name_H-M   'P 1'
#
loop_
_entity.id
_entity.type
_entity.pdbx_description
1 polymer ?
#
loop_
_entity_poly.entity_id
_entity_poly.type
_entity_poly.pdbx_seq_one_letter_code
_entity_poly.pdbx_strand_id
1 'polypeptide(L)'
;MKSAIYTALLVAMLPLCASSQTKVTKRYPVHNNQEIELKFDYPKIVRISTWDKNEIEINATVNINDGANNDAFTLVQNTSGGKVSISNKINMDQIPETFYIMEKGVKTKFNSKKDMEAYKVQDSRSAISYYSQKGIEVTLEIKVPVSILTTVKSVYGMIELADFNGSVIAEATYGGIDARLNKERIGKIKLTNRFGKIFSDLQLKPTAQTDQNFYTSITASPGNGPSYDISASYGNIYIRNSVK
;
A
#
# COMPACT_ATOMS: atom_id res chain seq x y z
N MET A 1 -62.15 37.26 9.10
CA MET A 1 -60.69 37.58 9.02
C MET A 1 -59.89 36.32 9.44
N LYS A 2 -59.31 35.59 8.48
CA LYS A 2 -58.54 34.40 8.74
C LYS A 2 -57.07 34.78 8.60
N SER A 3 -56.30 34.73 9.69
CA SER A 3 -54.90 35.01 9.74
C SER A 3 -54.14 33.72 9.38
N ALA A 4 -53.40 33.72 8.28
CA ALA A 4 -52.53 32.62 7.86
C ALA A 4 -51.15 32.86 8.47
N ILE A 5 -50.74 31.96 9.36
CA ILE A 5 -49.39 31.94 9.95
C ILE A 5 -48.50 31.15 8.98
N TYR A 6 -47.58 31.83 8.29
CA TYR A 6 -46.51 31.20 7.50
C TYR A 6 -45.34 30.82 8.42
N THR A 7 -45.20 29.53 8.73
CA THR A 7 -44.04 29.00 9.43
C THR A 7 -42.93 28.81 8.41
N ALA A 8 -41.93 29.68 8.39
CA ALA A 8 -40.72 29.52 7.57
C ALA A 8 -39.81 28.45 8.19
N LEU A 9 -39.72 27.29 7.54
CA LEU A 9 -38.78 26.22 7.91
C LEU A 9 -37.38 26.60 7.46
N LEU A 10 -36.55 27.10 8.37
CA LEU A 10 -35.14 27.39 8.13
C LEU A 10 -34.35 26.06 8.13
N VAL A 11 -34.11 25.47 6.96
CA VAL A 11 -33.25 24.33 6.81
C VAL A 11 -31.78 24.78 6.94
N ALA A 12 -31.20 24.56 8.10
CA ALA A 12 -29.78 24.78 8.32
C ALA A 12 -28.98 23.73 7.51
N MET A 13 -28.44 24.13 6.36
CA MET A 13 -27.42 23.35 5.64
C MET A 13 -26.14 23.34 6.46
N LEU A 14 -25.91 22.27 7.24
CA LEU A 14 -24.63 21.99 7.84
C LEU A 14 -23.68 21.61 6.70
N PRO A 15 -22.52 22.27 6.54
CA PRO A 15 -21.51 21.80 5.60
C PRO A 15 -20.99 20.46 6.11
N LEU A 16 -21.31 19.38 5.40
CA LEU A 16 -20.61 18.11 5.55
C LEU A 16 -19.16 18.36 5.12
N CYS A 17 -18.26 18.52 6.07
CA CYS A 17 -16.82 18.44 5.83
C CYS A 17 -16.50 17.00 5.40
N ALA A 18 -16.68 16.70 4.12
CA ALA A 18 -16.19 15.47 3.53
C ALA A 18 -14.66 15.49 3.59
N SER A 19 -14.06 14.63 4.41
CA SER A 19 -12.61 14.38 4.37
C SER A 19 -12.24 13.97 2.96
N SER A 20 -11.56 14.88 2.23
CA SER A 20 -11.32 14.69 0.80
C SER A 20 -10.05 13.88 0.59
N GLN A 21 -10.22 12.60 0.29
CA GLN A 21 -9.14 11.80 -0.29
C GLN A 21 -8.80 12.36 -1.68
N THR A 22 -7.52 12.66 -1.92
CA THR A 22 -7.07 13.09 -3.24
C THR A 22 -6.72 11.87 -4.08
N LYS A 23 -7.31 11.79 -5.28
CA LYS A 23 -6.95 10.79 -6.29
C LYS A 23 -5.98 11.41 -7.29
N VAL A 24 -4.82 10.80 -7.45
CA VAL A 24 -3.79 11.21 -8.40
C VAL A 24 -3.58 10.09 -9.41
N THR A 25 -3.90 10.34 -10.68
CA THR A 25 -3.62 9.40 -11.77
C THR A 25 -2.42 9.90 -12.56
N LYS A 26 -1.42 9.03 -12.74
CA LYS A 26 -0.25 9.27 -13.58
C LYS A 26 -0.05 8.12 -14.54
N ARG A 27 0.37 8.44 -15.77
CA ARG A 27 0.71 7.48 -16.82
C ARG A 27 2.11 7.72 -17.31
N TYR A 28 2.84 6.65 -17.50
CA TYR A 28 4.24 6.67 -17.92
C TYR A 28 4.43 5.71 -19.09
N PRO A 29 4.72 6.20 -20.30
CA PRO A 29 4.99 5.33 -21.44
C PRO A 29 6.26 4.51 -21.20
N VAL A 30 6.25 3.26 -21.66
CA VAL A 30 7.38 2.34 -21.57
C VAL A 30 7.56 1.61 -22.91
N HIS A 31 8.79 1.19 -23.18
CA HIS A 31 9.15 0.45 -24.40
C HIS A 31 9.50 -1.00 -24.04
N ASN A 32 9.29 -1.93 -24.96
CA ASN A 32 9.48 -3.37 -24.71
C ASN A 32 10.93 -3.78 -24.36
N ASN A 33 11.92 -2.93 -24.64
CA ASN A 33 13.32 -3.15 -24.28
C ASN A 33 13.72 -2.53 -22.94
N GLN A 34 12.75 -2.04 -22.16
CA GLN A 34 12.98 -1.47 -20.83
C GLN A 34 12.56 -2.45 -19.74
N GLU A 35 13.10 -2.23 -18.55
CA GLU A 35 12.63 -2.84 -17.30
C GLU A 35 11.84 -1.81 -16.48
N ILE A 36 10.89 -2.28 -15.70
CA ILE A 36 10.11 -1.45 -14.78
C ILE A 36 10.60 -1.68 -13.35
N GLU A 37 10.90 -0.59 -12.65
CA GLU A 37 11.24 -0.61 -11.24
C GLU A 37 10.32 0.34 -10.45
N LEU A 38 9.59 -0.21 -9.49
CA LEU A 38 8.65 0.50 -8.64
C LEU A 38 9.16 0.43 -7.20
N LYS A 39 9.39 1.59 -6.53
CA LYS A 39 9.90 1.67 -5.16
C LYS A 39 9.03 2.58 -4.31
N PHE A 40 8.43 2.02 -3.27
CA PHE A 40 7.51 2.76 -2.40
C PHE A 40 7.85 2.55 -0.93
N ASP A 41 7.99 3.64 -0.17
CA ASP A 41 8.38 3.57 1.24
C ASP A 41 7.18 3.48 2.18
N TYR A 42 6.16 4.32 2.00
CA TYR A 42 5.08 4.52 2.98
C TYR A 42 3.68 4.09 2.57
N PRO A 43 3.37 3.65 1.34
CA PRO A 43 2.03 3.23 1.00
C PRO A 43 1.58 2.10 1.91
N LYS A 44 0.32 2.15 2.36
CA LYS A 44 -0.31 1.06 3.11
C LYS A 44 -0.48 -0.20 2.26
N ILE A 45 -0.85 0.01 0.98
CA ILE A 45 -1.08 -1.05 -0.01
C ILE A 45 -0.51 -0.60 -1.36
N VAL A 46 0.24 -1.50 -2.00
CA VAL A 46 0.67 -1.41 -3.39
C VAL A 46 0.03 -2.56 -4.14
N ARG A 47 -1.13 -2.32 -4.74
CA ARG A 47 -1.83 -3.28 -5.59
C ARG A 47 -1.34 -3.15 -7.01
N ILE A 48 -0.83 -4.23 -7.59
CA ILE A 48 -0.29 -4.24 -8.94
C ILE A 48 -0.92 -5.35 -9.77
N SER A 49 -1.28 -5.01 -11.00
CA SER A 49 -1.83 -5.92 -12.00
C SER A 49 -1.16 -5.71 -13.35
N THR A 50 -1.39 -6.63 -14.29
CA THR A 50 -0.88 -6.49 -15.66
C THR A 50 -1.98 -6.12 -16.65
N TRP A 51 -1.59 -5.46 -17.75
CA TRP A 51 -2.44 -5.16 -18.89
C TRP A 51 -1.67 -5.25 -20.22
N ASP A 52 -2.34 -5.03 -21.33
CA ASP A 52 -1.80 -5.13 -22.69
C ASP A 52 -1.27 -3.81 -23.27
N LYS A 53 -1.26 -2.72 -22.48
CA LYS A 53 -0.77 -1.42 -22.95
C LYS A 53 0.70 -1.21 -22.62
N ASN A 54 1.42 -0.48 -23.49
CA ASN A 54 2.82 -0.12 -23.30
C ASN A 54 2.97 1.15 -22.44
N GLU A 55 2.32 1.19 -21.30
CA GLU A 55 2.41 2.26 -20.33
C GLU A 55 2.20 1.71 -18.90
N ILE A 56 2.74 2.41 -17.92
CA ILE A 56 2.45 2.20 -16.52
C ILE A 56 1.36 3.19 -16.13
N GLU A 57 0.26 2.74 -15.54
CA GLU A 57 -0.75 3.59 -14.92
C GLU A 57 -0.68 3.45 -13.41
N ILE A 58 -0.59 4.56 -12.69
CA ILE A 58 -0.63 4.60 -11.23
C ILE A 58 -1.79 5.49 -10.80
N ASN A 59 -2.72 4.89 -10.06
CA ASN A 59 -3.79 5.57 -9.38
C ASN A 59 -3.48 5.59 -7.88
N ALA A 60 -3.05 6.74 -7.36
CA ALA A 60 -2.78 6.95 -5.96
C ALA A 60 -4.01 7.54 -5.27
N THR A 61 -4.46 6.90 -4.20
CA THR A 61 -5.41 7.47 -3.25
C THR A 61 -4.63 7.96 -2.04
N VAL A 62 -4.62 9.27 -1.81
CA VAL A 62 -3.81 9.93 -0.80
C VAL A 62 -4.71 10.56 0.25
N ASN A 63 -4.47 10.23 1.51
CA ASN A 63 -5.08 10.83 2.67
C ASN A 63 -4.02 11.10 3.74
N ILE A 64 -3.53 12.33 3.80
CA ILE A 64 -2.51 12.74 4.77
C ILE A 64 -3.14 13.77 5.70
N ASN A 65 -3.17 13.47 7.01
CA ASN A 65 -3.83 14.26 8.04
C ASN A 65 -5.27 14.67 7.67
N ASP A 66 -6.10 13.69 7.33
CA ASP A 66 -7.49 13.88 6.91
C ASP A 66 -7.62 14.78 5.67
N GLY A 67 -6.65 14.70 4.75
CA GLY A 67 -6.61 15.45 3.49
C GLY A 67 -5.89 16.79 3.53
N ALA A 68 -5.55 17.31 4.71
CA ALA A 68 -4.96 18.63 4.87
C ALA A 68 -3.54 18.78 4.29
N ASN A 69 -2.81 17.66 4.15
CA ASN A 69 -1.42 17.65 3.68
C ASN A 69 -1.19 16.70 2.49
N ASN A 70 -2.20 16.48 1.65
CA ASN A 70 -2.10 15.56 0.51
C ASN A 70 -1.06 15.99 -0.53
N ASP A 71 -0.75 17.27 -0.62
CA ASP A 71 0.29 17.87 -1.46
C ASP A 71 1.72 17.49 -1.05
N ALA A 72 1.91 16.97 0.18
CA ALA A 72 3.17 16.41 0.63
C ALA A 72 3.57 15.12 -0.14
N PHE A 73 2.61 14.44 -0.80
CA PHE A 73 2.86 13.23 -1.58
C PHE A 73 3.13 13.55 -3.04
N THR A 74 4.20 12.99 -3.61
CA THR A 74 4.52 13.09 -5.03
C THR A 74 5.04 11.77 -5.59
N LEU A 75 4.75 11.52 -6.88
CA LEU A 75 5.34 10.43 -7.66
C LEU A 75 6.49 10.99 -8.51
N VAL A 76 7.63 10.32 -8.45
CA VAL A 76 8.85 10.71 -9.16
C VAL A 76 9.21 9.61 -10.16
N GLN A 77 9.41 10.00 -11.43
CA GLN A 77 9.91 9.12 -12.47
C GLN A 77 11.39 9.45 -12.76
N ASN A 78 12.16 8.40 -12.99
CA ASN A 78 13.51 8.47 -13.55
C ASN A 78 13.64 7.39 -14.63
N THR A 79 14.23 7.76 -15.78
CA THR A 79 14.51 6.80 -16.87
C THR A 79 16.00 6.82 -17.16
N SER A 80 16.68 5.71 -16.94
CA SER A 80 18.12 5.59 -17.15
C SER A 80 18.50 4.12 -17.43
N GLY A 81 19.44 3.91 -18.33
CA GLY A 81 20.04 2.58 -18.60
C GLY A 81 19.02 1.52 -19.03
N GLY A 82 18.00 1.88 -19.81
CA GLY A 82 16.97 0.94 -20.23
C GLY A 82 15.96 0.58 -19.14
N LYS A 83 15.91 1.33 -18.04
CA LYS A 83 14.99 1.12 -16.91
C LYS A 83 14.12 2.35 -16.67
N VAL A 84 12.83 2.14 -16.46
CA VAL A 84 11.88 3.14 -15.98
C VAL A 84 11.65 2.91 -14.50
N SER A 85 12.16 3.81 -13.67
CA SER A 85 12.02 3.75 -12.21
C SER A 85 10.97 4.76 -11.76
N ILE A 86 10.00 4.32 -10.96
CA ILE A 86 8.99 5.17 -10.34
C ILE A 86 9.05 4.98 -8.83
N SER A 87 9.07 6.08 -8.10
CA SER A 87 9.06 6.07 -6.65
C SER A 87 8.09 7.13 -6.10
N ASN A 88 7.75 7.05 -4.82
CA ASN A 88 7.08 8.13 -4.13
C ASN A 88 8.07 8.94 -3.29
N LYS A 89 7.75 10.23 -3.12
CA LYS A 89 8.34 11.07 -2.09
C LYS A 89 7.23 11.61 -1.20
N ILE A 90 7.49 11.66 0.10
CA ILE A 90 6.62 12.31 1.08
C ILE A 90 7.46 13.37 1.79
N ASN A 91 7.07 14.64 1.67
CA ASN A 91 7.71 15.72 2.40
C ASN A 91 7.24 15.72 3.86
N MET A 92 8.01 15.04 4.72
CA MET A 92 7.69 14.87 6.13
C MET A 92 7.63 16.18 6.90
N ASP A 93 8.35 17.22 6.46
CA ASP A 93 8.39 18.53 7.13
C ASP A 93 7.08 19.30 6.95
N GLN A 94 6.34 19.02 5.89
CA GLN A 94 5.01 19.60 5.64
C GLN A 94 3.90 18.92 6.42
N ILE A 95 4.16 17.78 7.08
CA ILE A 95 3.16 17.00 7.79
C ILE A 95 3.33 17.22 9.29
N PRO A 96 2.48 18.01 9.94
CA PRO A 96 2.50 18.17 11.39
C PRO A 96 2.15 16.85 12.08
N GLU A 97 2.68 16.69 13.29
CA GLU A 97 2.27 15.59 14.16
C GLU A 97 0.86 15.81 14.67
N THR A 98 0.10 14.75 14.74
CA THR A 98 -1.19 14.69 15.42
C THR A 98 -1.01 13.92 16.72
N PHE A 99 -1.53 14.46 17.81
CA PHE A 99 -1.37 13.91 19.16
C PHE A 99 -2.63 13.15 19.56
N TYR A 100 -2.47 12.05 20.27
CA TYR A 100 -3.56 11.19 20.67
C TYR A 100 -3.46 10.76 22.12
N ILE A 101 -4.61 10.68 22.76
CA ILE A 101 -4.81 10.02 24.05
C ILE A 101 -5.66 8.78 23.81
N MET A 102 -5.22 7.64 24.33
CA MET A 102 -6.00 6.42 24.39
C MET A 102 -6.39 6.17 25.84
N GLU A 103 -7.69 6.26 26.15
CA GLU A 103 -8.25 5.99 27.46
C GLU A 103 -9.38 4.98 27.33
N LYS A 104 -9.26 3.84 28.03
CA LYS A 104 -10.28 2.75 28.03
C LYS A 104 -10.74 2.34 26.63
N GLY A 105 -9.83 2.34 25.65
CA GLY A 105 -10.13 1.98 24.27
C GLY A 105 -10.71 3.14 23.42
N VAL A 106 -10.94 4.31 24.01
CA VAL A 106 -11.38 5.51 23.28
C VAL A 106 -10.16 6.33 22.88
N LYS A 107 -10.07 6.63 21.57
CA LYS A 107 -9.00 7.45 20.97
C LYS A 107 -9.47 8.88 20.83
N THR A 108 -8.85 9.82 21.56
CA THR A 108 -9.10 11.27 21.45
C THR A 108 -7.94 11.94 20.70
N LYS A 109 -8.27 12.75 19.68
CA LYS A 109 -7.32 13.46 18.81
C LYS A 109 -7.13 14.89 19.30
N PHE A 110 -5.87 15.37 19.25
CA PHE A 110 -5.48 16.75 19.56
C PHE A 110 -4.58 17.29 18.44
N ASN A 111 -4.79 18.56 18.09
CA ASN A 111 -4.01 19.22 17.04
C ASN A 111 -2.67 19.79 17.56
N SER A 112 -2.49 19.87 18.87
CA SER A 112 -1.25 20.31 19.47
C SER A 112 -0.89 19.49 20.72
N LYS A 113 0.41 19.39 21.00
CA LYS A 113 0.92 18.80 22.24
C LYS A 113 0.41 19.52 23.47
N LYS A 114 0.28 20.85 23.38
CA LYS A 114 -0.22 21.71 24.48
C LYS A 114 -1.65 21.37 24.86
N ASP A 115 -2.54 21.21 23.88
CA ASP A 115 -3.95 20.84 24.14
C ASP A 115 -4.06 19.45 24.74
N MET A 116 -3.23 18.51 24.25
CA MET A 116 -3.14 17.18 24.83
C MET A 116 -2.66 17.21 26.28
N GLU A 117 -1.63 18.03 26.60
CA GLU A 117 -1.12 18.16 27.95
C GLU A 117 -2.11 18.84 28.89
N ALA A 118 -2.84 19.85 28.43
CA ALA A 118 -3.90 20.49 29.20
C ALA A 118 -5.03 19.51 29.57
N TYR A 119 -5.40 18.63 28.65
CA TYR A 119 -6.38 17.56 28.91
C TYR A 119 -5.89 16.58 29.99
N LYS A 120 -4.60 16.22 29.99
CA LYS A 120 -3.99 15.35 31.00
C LYS A 120 -4.09 15.91 32.42
N VAL A 121 -3.88 17.23 32.58
CA VAL A 121 -3.91 17.89 33.90
C VAL A 121 -5.30 17.86 34.52
N GLN A 122 -6.34 17.89 33.70
CA GLN A 122 -7.75 17.84 34.18
C GLN A 122 -8.18 16.43 34.60
N ASP A 123 -7.53 15.39 34.10
CA ASP A 123 -7.92 14.01 34.37
C ASP A 123 -6.76 13.21 34.99
N SER A 124 -6.73 13.19 36.32
CA SER A 124 -5.68 12.50 37.12
C SER A 124 -5.82 10.97 37.14
N ARG A 125 -6.56 10.38 36.20
CA ARG A 125 -6.85 8.94 36.18
C ARG A 125 -5.74 8.15 35.51
N SER A 126 -5.31 7.10 36.15
CA SER A 126 -4.29 6.14 35.74
C SER A 126 -4.75 5.24 34.58
N ALA A 127 -3.83 4.88 33.70
CA ALA A 127 -3.93 4.05 32.50
C ALA A 127 -4.29 4.79 31.20
N ILE A 128 -3.54 5.84 30.92
CA ILE A 128 -3.66 6.60 29.68
C ILE A 128 -2.39 6.40 28.85
N SER A 129 -2.54 5.98 27.59
CA SER A 129 -1.43 5.95 26.64
C SER A 129 -1.42 7.23 25.79
N TYR A 130 -0.23 7.79 25.62
CA TYR A 130 0.00 8.99 24.81
C TYR A 130 0.88 8.65 23.64
N TYR A 131 0.54 9.12 22.47
CA TYR A 131 1.43 9.00 21.31
C TYR A 131 1.18 10.11 20.30
N SER A 132 2.14 10.38 19.48
CA SER A 132 1.99 11.24 18.31
C SER A 132 2.30 10.43 17.05
N GLN A 133 1.66 10.79 15.98
CA GLN A 133 1.91 10.21 14.66
C GLN A 133 1.57 11.20 13.55
N LYS A 134 2.25 11.05 12.42
CA LYS A 134 1.83 11.68 11.18
C LYS A 134 0.80 10.76 10.53
N GLY A 135 -0.40 11.28 10.27
CA GLY A 135 -1.49 10.51 9.64
C GLY A 135 -1.23 10.35 8.16
N ILE A 136 -0.52 9.29 7.74
CA ILE A 136 -0.20 9.02 6.34
C ILE A 136 -0.93 7.75 5.91
N GLU A 137 -1.90 7.90 5.01
CA GLU A 137 -2.60 6.80 4.38
C GLU A 137 -2.53 6.96 2.85
N VAL A 138 -1.75 6.11 2.21
CA VAL A 138 -1.59 6.08 0.75
C VAL A 138 -1.86 4.67 0.25
N THR A 139 -2.70 4.55 -0.76
CA THR A 139 -2.93 3.31 -1.49
C THR A 139 -2.61 3.53 -2.95
N LEU A 140 -1.86 2.61 -3.55
CA LEU A 140 -1.49 2.64 -4.95
C LEU A 140 -2.14 1.48 -5.68
N GLU A 141 -2.84 1.78 -6.77
CA GLU A 141 -3.32 0.81 -7.75
C GLU A 141 -2.54 1.02 -9.04
N ILE A 142 -1.80 0.00 -9.45
CA ILE A 142 -0.81 0.10 -10.52
C ILE A 142 -1.12 -0.94 -11.59
N LYS A 143 -1.09 -0.53 -12.85
CA LYS A 143 -1.13 -1.42 -14.00
C LYS A 143 0.18 -1.30 -14.78
N VAL A 144 0.76 -2.44 -15.11
CA VAL A 144 2.02 -2.52 -15.87
C VAL A 144 1.86 -3.42 -17.10
N PRO A 145 2.64 -3.22 -18.17
CA PRO A 145 2.63 -4.11 -19.32
C PRO A 145 2.95 -5.55 -18.93
N VAL A 146 2.19 -6.50 -19.44
CA VAL A 146 2.37 -7.94 -19.17
C VAL A 146 3.69 -8.48 -19.71
N SER A 147 4.24 -7.87 -20.76
CA SER A 147 5.44 -8.32 -21.48
C SER A 147 6.76 -7.86 -20.86
N ILE A 148 6.72 -6.93 -19.89
CA ILE A 148 7.91 -6.29 -19.34
C ILE A 148 8.18 -6.81 -17.92
N LEU A 149 9.43 -7.20 -17.65
CA LEU A 149 9.85 -7.56 -16.29
C LEU A 149 9.63 -6.38 -15.36
N THR A 150 8.88 -6.61 -14.30
CA THR A 150 8.57 -5.60 -13.29
C THR A 150 9.20 -5.96 -11.96
N THR A 151 9.98 -5.05 -11.39
CA THR A 151 10.44 -5.11 -10.00
C THR A 151 9.58 -4.17 -9.16
N VAL A 152 8.98 -4.66 -8.08
CA VAL A 152 8.23 -3.86 -7.11
C VAL A 152 8.77 -4.05 -5.72
N LYS A 153 9.09 -2.93 -5.04
CA LYS A 153 9.63 -2.91 -3.67
C LYS A 153 8.75 -2.03 -2.78
N SER A 154 8.41 -2.54 -1.60
CA SER A 154 7.69 -1.79 -0.57
C SER A 154 8.40 -1.92 0.77
N VAL A 155 8.64 -0.78 1.45
CA VAL A 155 9.29 -0.80 2.76
C VAL A 155 8.29 -1.11 3.86
N TYR A 156 7.19 -0.38 3.98
CA TYR A 156 6.23 -0.53 5.09
C TYR A 156 4.88 -1.12 4.69
N GLY A 157 4.50 -1.04 3.41
CA GLY A 157 3.19 -1.47 2.94
C GLY A 157 3.15 -2.90 2.42
N MET A 158 1.93 -3.43 2.34
CA MET A 158 1.66 -4.71 1.70
C MET A 158 1.73 -4.58 0.18
N ILE A 159 2.34 -5.55 -0.49
CA ILE A 159 2.25 -5.72 -1.94
C ILE A 159 1.14 -6.72 -2.25
N GLU A 160 0.19 -6.33 -3.10
CA GLU A 160 -0.84 -7.22 -3.64
C GLU A 160 -0.60 -7.42 -5.14
N LEU A 161 -0.29 -8.65 -5.55
CA LEU A 161 -0.25 -9.04 -6.96
C LEU A 161 -1.65 -9.56 -7.36
N ALA A 162 -2.44 -8.69 -8.01
CA ALA A 162 -3.82 -8.97 -8.37
C ALA A 162 -3.89 -9.49 -9.82
N ASP A 163 -4.05 -10.80 -9.99
CA ASP A 163 -4.09 -11.47 -11.30
C ASP A 163 -2.91 -11.06 -12.20
N PHE A 164 -1.72 -11.09 -11.61
CA PHE A 164 -0.49 -10.66 -12.26
C PHE A 164 0.01 -11.77 -13.21
N ASN A 165 0.05 -11.50 -14.51
CA ASN A 165 0.35 -12.49 -15.56
C ASN A 165 1.73 -12.29 -16.22
N GLY A 166 2.54 -11.36 -15.77
CA GLY A 166 3.90 -11.09 -16.26
C GLY A 166 4.99 -11.64 -15.32
N SER A 167 6.24 -11.51 -15.71
CA SER A 167 7.36 -11.80 -14.81
C SER A 167 7.55 -10.68 -13.79
N VAL A 168 7.77 -11.04 -12.52
CA VAL A 168 7.88 -10.06 -11.43
C VAL A 168 8.92 -10.46 -10.39
N ILE A 169 9.60 -9.43 -9.85
CA ILE A 169 10.38 -9.49 -8.62
C ILE A 169 9.63 -8.60 -7.61
N ALA A 170 9.10 -9.19 -6.54
CA ALA A 170 8.35 -8.49 -5.50
C ALA A 170 9.06 -8.60 -4.16
N GLU A 171 9.40 -7.46 -3.56
CA GLU A 171 10.16 -7.38 -2.31
C GLU A 171 9.43 -6.51 -1.28
N ALA A 172 9.05 -7.09 -0.13
CA ALA A 172 8.47 -6.36 0.99
C ALA A 172 9.39 -6.44 2.22
N THR A 173 9.66 -5.29 2.88
CA THR A 173 10.51 -5.27 4.06
C THR A 173 9.71 -5.51 5.34
N TYR A 174 8.87 -4.57 5.74
CA TYR A 174 8.05 -4.66 6.95
C TYR A 174 6.60 -5.07 6.69
N GLY A 175 6.15 -4.97 5.42
CA GLY A 175 4.86 -5.47 4.97
C GLY A 175 4.92 -6.92 4.49
N GLY A 176 3.75 -7.47 4.18
CA GLY A 176 3.62 -8.80 3.56
C GLY A 176 3.42 -8.71 2.05
N ILE A 177 3.30 -9.88 1.44
CA ILE A 177 2.92 -10.01 0.02
C ILE A 177 1.74 -10.96 -0.10
N ASP A 178 0.67 -10.52 -0.77
CA ASP A 178 -0.47 -11.37 -1.14
C ASP A 178 -0.51 -11.45 -2.67
N ALA A 179 -0.22 -12.62 -3.22
CA ALA A 179 -0.17 -12.84 -4.65
C ALA A 179 -1.24 -13.84 -5.09
N ARG A 180 -2.12 -13.38 -5.98
CA ARG A 180 -3.11 -14.23 -6.63
C ARG A 180 -2.60 -14.62 -8.02
N LEU A 181 -2.21 -15.89 -8.17
CA LEU A 181 -1.52 -16.41 -9.36
C LEU A 181 -2.26 -17.61 -9.93
N ASN A 182 -2.28 -17.73 -11.26
CA ASN A 182 -2.78 -18.93 -11.91
C ASN A 182 -1.68 -20.00 -11.95
N LYS A 183 -1.86 -21.11 -11.22
CA LYS A 183 -0.89 -22.21 -11.12
C LYS A 183 -0.43 -22.73 -12.47
N GLU A 184 -1.36 -22.88 -13.41
CA GLU A 184 -1.09 -23.47 -14.73
C GLU A 184 -0.22 -22.56 -15.63
N ARG A 185 -0.15 -21.26 -15.28
CA ARG A 185 0.61 -20.25 -16.03
C ARG A 185 1.96 -19.91 -15.40
N ILE A 186 2.31 -20.50 -14.28
CA ILE A 186 3.59 -20.22 -13.61
C ILE A 186 4.70 -21.02 -14.29
N GLY A 187 5.73 -20.34 -14.84
CA GLY A 187 6.95 -20.98 -15.33
C GLY A 187 7.87 -21.37 -14.17
N LYS A 188 8.29 -20.38 -13.41
CA LYS A 188 9.13 -20.54 -12.23
C LYS A 188 8.61 -19.66 -11.10
N ILE A 189 8.62 -20.17 -9.89
CA ILE A 189 8.32 -19.40 -8.69
C ILE A 189 9.40 -19.64 -7.64
N LYS A 190 9.91 -18.54 -7.07
CA LYS A 190 10.79 -18.54 -5.91
C LYS A 190 10.16 -17.70 -4.82
N LEU A 191 9.96 -18.29 -3.66
CA LEU A 191 9.42 -17.66 -2.48
C LEU A 191 10.50 -17.63 -1.41
N THR A 192 10.77 -16.45 -0.86
CA THR A 192 11.77 -16.28 0.20
C THR A 192 11.17 -15.47 1.34
N ASN A 193 11.22 -16.00 2.54
CA ASN A 193 10.75 -15.28 3.73
C ASN A 193 11.79 -15.30 4.83
N ARG A 194 11.95 -14.14 5.52
CA ARG A 194 12.73 -14.01 6.75
C ARG A 194 11.81 -13.53 7.85
N PHE A 195 11.88 -14.11 9.03
CA PHE A 195 11.08 -13.73 10.21
C PHE A 195 9.55 -13.82 10.07
N GLY A 196 9.01 -14.25 8.92
CA GLY A 196 7.59 -14.49 8.68
C GLY A 196 7.32 -15.93 8.21
N LYS A 197 6.15 -16.14 7.61
CA LYS A 197 5.72 -17.44 7.10
C LYS A 197 5.27 -17.35 5.64
N ILE A 198 5.36 -18.47 4.92
CA ILE A 198 4.84 -18.64 3.57
C ILE A 198 3.60 -19.52 3.65
N PHE A 199 2.48 -19.02 3.13
CA PHE A 199 1.21 -19.75 3.00
C PHE A 199 0.87 -19.88 1.51
N SER A 200 0.56 -21.08 1.05
CA SER A 200 0.22 -21.32 -0.35
C SER A 200 -0.86 -22.38 -0.48
N ASP A 201 -1.86 -22.14 -1.33
CA ASP A 201 -2.85 -23.12 -1.75
C ASP A 201 -2.55 -23.74 -3.13
N LEU A 202 -1.44 -23.33 -3.77
CA LEU A 202 -1.08 -23.78 -5.12
C LEU A 202 -0.59 -25.24 -5.19
N GLN A 203 -0.39 -25.94 -4.07
CA GLN A 203 0.18 -27.29 -4.04
C GLN A 203 1.42 -27.42 -4.94
N LEU A 204 2.38 -26.51 -4.76
CA LEU A 204 3.64 -26.50 -5.49
C LEU A 204 4.45 -27.75 -5.14
N LYS A 205 5.13 -28.33 -6.15
CA LYS A 205 6.15 -29.36 -5.92
C LYS A 205 7.52 -28.66 -5.92
N PRO A 206 8.15 -28.46 -4.76
CA PRO A 206 9.45 -27.78 -4.70
C PRO A 206 10.53 -28.56 -5.46
N THR A 207 11.33 -27.84 -6.24
CA THR A 207 12.57 -28.34 -6.84
C THR A 207 13.77 -28.05 -5.92
N ALA A 208 13.64 -27.02 -5.05
CA ALA A 208 14.58 -26.73 -3.98
C ALA A 208 13.82 -26.10 -2.80
N GLN A 209 14.20 -26.48 -1.57
CA GLN A 209 13.63 -25.93 -0.35
C GLN A 209 14.72 -25.81 0.73
N THR A 210 14.68 -24.67 1.44
CA THR A 210 15.49 -24.42 2.64
C THR A 210 14.55 -23.91 3.72
N ASP A 211 14.69 -24.42 4.93
CA ASP A 211 13.93 -23.96 6.11
C ASP A 211 14.87 -24.01 7.32
N GLN A 212 15.46 -22.86 7.67
CA GLN A 212 16.47 -22.74 8.73
C GLN A 212 16.36 -21.40 9.44
N ASN A 213 16.34 -21.37 10.77
CA ASN A 213 16.56 -20.17 11.60
C ASN A 213 15.89 -18.88 11.07
N PHE A 214 14.57 -18.82 11.03
CA PHE A 214 13.82 -17.67 10.53
C PHE A 214 13.97 -17.38 9.03
N TYR A 215 14.51 -18.31 8.25
CA TYR A 215 14.65 -18.19 6.81
C TYR A 215 14.03 -19.39 6.10
N THR A 216 13.05 -19.11 5.25
CA THR A 216 12.43 -20.13 4.40
C THR A 216 12.58 -19.71 2.93
N SER A 217 13.06 -20.62 2.09
CA SER A 217 13.12 -20.43 0.64
C SER A 217 12.55 -21.65 -0.06
N ILE A 218 11.62 -21.43 -1.00
CA ILE A 218 10.97 -22.47 -1.79
C ILE A 218 11.10 -22.09 -3.26
N THR A 219 11.60 -23.02 -4.08
CA THR A 219 11.64 -22.86 -5.54
C THR A 219 10.86 -24.00 -6.19
N ALA A 220 10.01 -23.66 -7.16
CA ALA A 220 9.29 -24.63 -7.98
C ALA A 220 9.25 -24.15 -9.44
N SER A 221 9.17 -25.10 -10.37
CA SER A 221 9.07 -24.83 -11.82
C SER A 221 7.93 -25.66 -12.41
N PRO A 222 6.67 -25.26 -12.16
CA PRO A 222 5.50 -26.06 -12.59
C PRO A 222 5.23 -26.01 -14.08
N GLY A 223 5.76 -25.05 -14.84
CA GLY A 223 5.51 -24.92 -16.29
C GLY A 223 6.48 -23.99 -17.00
N ASN A 224 6.07 -23.41 -18.12
CA ASN A 224 6.89 -22.59 -19.03
C ASN A 224 6.43 -21.11 -19.11
N GLY A 225 5.64 -20.63 -18.15
CA GLY A 225 5.10 -19.28 -18.14
C GLY A 225 6.07 -18.24 -17.52
N PRO A 226 5.51 -17.11 -17.03
CA PRO A 226 6.28 -16.08 -16.34
C PRO A 226 7.00 -16.57 -15.10
N SER A 227 8.04 -15.84 -14.70
CA SER A 227 8.78 -16.11 -13.46
C SER A 227 8.37 -15.13 -12.35
N TYR A 228 8.24 -15.66 -11.14
CA TYR A 228 7.87 -14.93 -9.93
C TYR A 228 8.96 -15.10 -8.89
N ASP A 229 9.67 -14.03 -8.52
CA ASP A 229 10.59 -13.98 -7.37
C ASP A 229 9.96 -13.10 -6.29
N ILE A 230 9.46 -13.72 -5.23
CA ILE A 230 8.65 -13.06 -4.20
C ILE A 230 9.35 -13.20 -2.86
N SER A 231 9.69 -12.08 -2.23
CA SER A 231 10.42 -12.07 -0.98
C SER A 231 9.83 -11.10 0.05
N ALA A 232 9.72 -11.55 1.30
CA ALA A 232 9.34 -10.71 2.42
C ALA A 232 10.32 -10.89 3.59
N SER A 233 10.66 -9.79 4.30
CA SER A 233 11.57 -9.86 5.43
C SER A 233 10.84 -10.07 6.76
N TYR A 234 9.92 -9.19 7.14
CA TYR A 234 9.22 -9.25 8.43
C TYR A 234 7.72 -9.56 8.31
N GLY A 235 7.16 -9.55 7.10
CA GLY A 235 5.78 -9.91 6.85
C GLY A 235 5.62 -11.34 6.33
N ASN A 236 4.37 -11.77 6.18
CA ASN A 236 4.05 -13.06 5.61
C ASN A 236 3.90 -12.98 4.08
N ILE A 237 4.09 -14.12 3.42
CA ILE A 237 3.79 -14.31 1.99
C ILE A 237 2.56 -15.21 1.88
N TYR A 238 1.55 -14.76 1.16
CA TYR A 238 0.34 -15.50 0.81
C TYR A 238 0.29 -15.68 -0.70
N ILE A 239 0.30 -16.93 -1.15
CA ILE A 239 0.16 -17.29 -2.55
C ILE A 239 -1.17 -17.99 -2.73
N ARG A 240 -2.08 -17.38 -3.48
CA ARG A 240 -3.44 -17.86 -3.70
C ARG A 240 -3.65 -18.24 -5.16
N ASN A 241 -4.38 -19.31 -5.39
CA ASN A 241 -4.77 -19.70 -6.74
C ASN A 241 -5.84 -18.72 -7.28
N SER A 242 -5.61 -18.17 -8.48
CA SER A 242 -6.56 -17.28 -9.15
C SER A 242 -7.63 -18.04 -9.97
N VAL A 243 -7.54 -19.35 -10.08
CA VAL A 243 -8.54 -20.15 -10.80
C VAL A 243 -9.80 -20.25 -9.95
N LYS A 244 -10.90 -19.85 -10.56
CA LYS A 244 -12.26 -20.05 -10.02
C LYS A 244 -12.78 -21.41 -10.44
#